data_49e4256d02b5005b7ef947cbbfa9196e
#
_entry.id   49e4256d02b5005b7ef947cbbfa9196e
#
_cell.length_a   1.000
_cell.length_b   1.000
_cell.length_c   1.000
_cell.angle_alpha   90.00
_cell.angle_beta   90.00
_cell.angle_gamma   90.00
#
_symmetry.space_group_name_H-M   'P 1'
#
loop_
_entity.id
_entity.type
_entity.pdbx_description
1 polymer ?
#
loop_
_entity_poly.entity_id
_entity_poly.type
_entity_poly.pdbx_seq_one_letter_code
_entity_poly.pdbx_strand_id
1 'polypeptide(L)'
;MTENRIVTELFFEKPTFEEVSKVAHSLEEAGLKILLLPPDDREINTHLVVETADLGKVHEVLRRMGVNAKEKEVVLIELENRPGTLAEATKKISDKGINLKYAFSVTMGPNKSYVLFGSEDNKAALKALEES
;
A
#
# COMPACT_ATOMS: atom_id res chain seq x y z
N MET A 1 7.28 15.20 -9.25
CA MET A 1 7.85 14.96 -7.93
C MET A 1 7.25 13.70 -7.33
N THR A 2 8.09 12.82 -6.84
CA THR A 2 7.62 11.59 -6.25
C THR A 2 7.08 11.86 -4.86
N GLU A 3 5.92 11.28 -4.57
CA GLU A 3 5.32 11.40 -3.25
C GLU A 3 5.47 10.08 -2.50
N ASN A 4 6.72 9.72 -2.25
CA ASN A 4 7.03 8.53 -1.49
C ASN A 4 6.54 8.72 -0.06
N ARG A 5 5.77 7.77 0.44
CA ARG A 5 5.13 7.93 1.74
C ARG A 5 4.70 6.61 2.36
N ILE A 6 4.41 6.69 3.63
CA ILE A 6 3.81 5.57 4.36
C ILE A 6 2.30 5.65 4.16
N VAL A 7 1.71 4.52 3.79
CA VAL A 7 0.27 4.36 3.61
C VAL A 7 -0.19 3.18 4.45
N THR A 8 -1.48 2.92 4.49
CA THR A 8 -2.03 1.85 5.31
C THR A 8 -2.70 0.79 4.46
N GLU A 9 -2.32 -0.44 4.69
CA GLU A 9 -2.94 -1.60 4.07
C GLU A 9 -3.97 -2.17 5.03
N LEU A 10 -5.19 -2.36 4.54
CA LEU A 10 -6.29 -2.96 5.30
C LEU A 10 -6.43 -4.41 4.87
N PHE A 11 -6.52 -5.30 5.85
CA PHE A 11 -6.68 -6.73 5.60
C PHE A 11 -8.05 -7.16 6.10
N PHE A 12 -8.81 -7.83 5.24
CA PHE A 12 -10.12 -8.37 5.58
C PHE A 12 -10.00 -9.88 5.65
N GLU A 13 -10.34 -10.46 6.81
CA GLU A 13 -10.29 -11.90 6.96
C GLU A 13 -11.54 -12.54 6.37
N LYS A 14 -11.33 -13.55 5.54
CA LYS A 14 -12.40 -14.35 4.93
C LYS A 14 -13.53 -13.55 4.27
N PRO A 15 -13.24 -12.47 3.54
CA PRO A 15 -14.30 -11.76 2.87
C PRO A 15 -14.70 -12.47 1.60
N THR A 16 -15.96 -12.31 1.22
CA THR A 16 -16.33 -12.61 -0.15
C THR A 16 -15.90 -11.42 -1.01
N PHE A 17 -15.73 -11.64 -2.29
CA PHE A 17 -15.44 -10.54 -3.21
C PHE A 17 -16.54 -9.49 -3.17
N GLU A 18 -17.79 -9.92 -2.98
CA GLU A 18 -18.93 -9.03 -2.85
C GLU A 18 -18.78 -8.08 -1.65
N GLU A 19 -18.34 -8.60 -0.50
CA GLU A 19 -18.13 -7.77 0.69
C GLU A 19 -17.05 -6.74 0.47
N VAL A 20 -15.95 -7.12 -0.16
CA VAL A 20 -14.85 -6.20 -0.46
C VAL A 20 -15.31 -5.11 -1.43
N SER A 21 -16.10 -5.50 -2.43
CA SER A 21 -16.67 -4.53 -3.38
C SER A 21 -17.55 -3.52 -2.67
N LYS A 22 -18.37 -3.97 -1.73
CA LYS A 22 -19.21 -3.06 -0.94
C LYS A 22 -18.40 -2.11 -0.08
N VAL A 23 -17.34 -2.61 0.54
CA VAL A 23 -16.44 -1.77 1.33
C VAL A 23 -15.79 -0.71 0.44
N ALA A 24 -15.25 -1.12 -0.71
CA ALA A 24 -14.62 -0.19 -1.63
C ALA A 24 -15.60 0.90 -2.09
N HIS A 25 -16.82 0.51 -2.44
CA HIS A 25 -17.84 1.44 -2.86
C HIS A 25 -18.18 2.44 -1.75
N SER A 26 -18.35 1.96 -0.52
CA SER A 26 -18.68 2.83 0.61
C SER A 26 -17.57 3.81 0.93
N LEU A 27 -16.31 3.38 0.82
CA LEU A 27 -15.17 4.26 1.04
C LEU A 27 -15.14 5.36 -0.04
N GLU A 28 -15.35 4.99 -1.28
CA GLU A 28 -15.34 5.96 -2.38
C GLU A 28 -16.51 6.93 -2.29
N GLU A 29 -17.69 6.47 -1.88
CA GLU A 29 -18.82 7.35 -1.64
C GLU A 29 -18.54 8.38 -0.54
N ALA A 30 -17.73 8.00 0.44
CA ALA A 30 -17.33 8.91 1.51
C ALA A 30 -16.20 9.86 1.08
N GLY A 31 -15.81 9.83 -0.18
CA GLY A 31 -14.75 10.68 -0.71
C GLY A 31 -13.35 10.19 -0.43
N LEU A 32 -13.21 8.92 -0.01
CA LEU A 32 -11.92 8.34 0.30
C LEU A 32 -11.37 7.63 -0.92
N LYS A 33 -10.08 7.79 -1.15
CA LYS A 33 -9.41 7.18 -2.30
C LYS A 33 -8.80 5.84 -1.91
N ILE A 34 -9.04 4.84 -2.74
CA ILE A 34 -8.36 3.56 -2.65
C ILE A 34 -7.14 3.66 -3.56
N LEU A 35 -5.96 3.56 -2.98
CA LEU A 35 -4.72 3.73 -3.73
C LEU A 35 -4.39 2.51 -4.57
N LEU A 36 -4.54 1.33 -3.99
CA LEU A 36 -4.21 0.06 -4.64
C LEU A 36 -5.05 -1.05 -4.08
N LEU A 37 -5.23 -2.10 -4.88
CA LEU A 37 -5.80 -3.37 -4.48
C LEU A 37 -4.72 -4.43 -4.66
N PRO A 38 -3.85 -4.63 -3.67
CA PRO A 38 -2.76 -5.61 -3.82
C PRO A 38 -3.30 -7.01 -4.04
N PRO A 39 -2.64 -7.80 -4.89
CA PRO A 39 -3.05 -9.18 -5.07
C PRO A 39 -2.72 -10.00 -3.84
N ASP A 40 -3.56 -10.97 -3.54
CA ASP A 40 -3.30 -11.95 -2.51
C ASP A 40 -3.66 -13.32 -3.05
N ASP A 41 -2.68 -14.20 -3.14
CA ASP A 41 -2.88 -15.57 -3.60
C ASP A 41 -3.30 -16.51 -2.47
N ARG A 42 -3.38 -16.01 -1.25
CA ARG A 42 -3.97 -16.75 -0.15
C ARG A 42 -5.47 -16.65 -0.28
N GLU A 43 -6.11 -17.77 -0.31
CA GLU A 43 -7.52 -17.92 -0.65
C GLU A 43 -8.51 -17.04 0.09
N ILE A 44 -8.13 -16.38 1.17
CA ILE A 44 -9.11 -15.84 2.11
C ILE A 44 -8.88 -14.41 2.54
N ASN A 45 -7.83 -13.76 2.07
CA ASN A 45 -7.55 -12.39 2.47
C ASN A 45 -7.59 -11.46 1.27
N THR A 46 -8.25 -10.34 1.44
CA THR A 46 -8.25 -9.28 0.46
C THR A 46 -7.68 -8.03 1.12
N HIS A 47 -7.00 -7.24 0.35
CA HIS A 47 -6.31 -6.06 0.84
C HIS A 47 -6.77 -4.82 0.10
N LEU A 48 -6.90 -3.72 0.82
CA LEU A 48 -7.08 -2.40 0.23
C LEU A 48 -6.01 -1.48 0.81
N VAL A 49 -5.49 -0.59 0.02
CA VAL A 49 -4.50 0.39 0.49
C VAL A 49 -5.11 1.78 0.45
N VAL A 50 -5.05 2.48 1.57
CA VAL A 50 -5.61 3.82 1.71
C VAL A 50 -4.55 4.76 2.29
N GLU A 51 -4.78 6.06 2.16
CA GLU A 51 -3.91 7.05 2.79
C GLU A 51 -4.01 6.94 4.30
N THR A 52 -2.88 6.93 4.98
CA THR A 52 -2.86 6.87 6.44
C THR A 52 -3.62 8.05 7.06
N ALA A 53 -3.57 9.22 6.43
CA ALA A 53 -4.28 10.40 6.90
C ALA A 53 -5.81 10.22 6.89
N ASP A 54 -6.32 9.28 6.11
CA ASP A 54 -7.77 9.05 5.98
C ASP A 54 -8.29 8.01 6.96
N LEU A 55 -7.44 7.41 7.79
CA LEU A 55 -7.85 6.30 8.67
C LEU A 55 -9.02 6.62 9.57
N GLY A 56 -9.12 7.84 10.08
CA GLY A 56 -10.25 8.23 10.93
C GLY A 56 -11.58 8.03 10.22
N LYS A 57 -11.67 8.49 8.98
CA LYS A 57 -12.89 8.33 8.18
C LYS A 57 -13.09 6.89 7.73
N VAL A 58 -12.00 6.19 7.42
CA VAL A 58 -12.06 4.78 7.06
C VAL A 58 -12.66 3.98 8.20
N HIS A 59 -12.19 4.19 9.43
CA HIS A 59 -12.72 3.49 10.60
C HIS A 59 -14.20 3.75 10.80
N GLU A 60 -14.63 4.98 10.57
CA GLU A 60 -16.04 5.34 10.70
C GLU A 60 -16.91 4.58 9.70
N VAL A 61 -16.47 4.51 8.43
CA VAL A 61 -17.20 3.78 7.40
C VAL A 61 -17.27 2.29 7.74
N LEU A 62 -16.14 1.68 8.11
CA LEU A 62 -16.10 0.26 8.44
C LEU A 62 -16.99 -0.07 9.64
N ARG A 63 -17.00 0.80 10.65
CA ARG A 63 -17.83 0.60 11.83
C ARG A 63 -19.32 0.63 11.45
N ARG A 64 -19.72 1.56 10.60
CA ARG A 64 -21.12 1.63 10.14
C ARG A 64 -21.53 0.39 9.37
N MET A 65 -20.60 -0.23 8.67
CA MET A 65 -20.86 -1.45 7.92
C MET A 65 -20.77 -2.71 8.76
N GLY A 66 -20.26 -2.61 10.00
CA GLY A 66 -20.03 -3.78 10.83
C GLY A 66 -18.87 -4.64 10.34
N VAL A 67 -17.89 -4.04 9.68
CA VAL A 67 -16.75 -4.75 9.10
C VAL A 67 -15.51 -4.48 9.93
N ASN A 68 -14.76 -5.53 10.24
CA ASN A 68 -13.48 -5.44 10.93
C ASN A 68 -12.35 -5.64 9.93
N ALA A 69 -11.32 -4.84 10.07
CA ALA A 69 -10.11 -4.97 9.25
C ALA A 69 -8.88 -4.83 10.15
N LYS A 70 -7.84 -5.57 9.80
CA LYS A 70 -6.52 -5.39 10.40
C LYS A 70 -5.77 -4.37 9.56
N GLU A 71 -4.87 -3.66 10.18
CA GLU A 71 -4.13 -2.58 9.53
C GLU A 71 -2.63 -2.84 9.61
N LYS A 72 -1.95 -2.42 8.55
CA LYS A 72 -0.50 -2.52 8.52
C LYS A 72 0.04 -1.32 7.74
N GLU A 73 1.05 -0.66 8.31
CA GLU A 73 1.74 0.39 7.57
C GLU A 73 2.68 -0.22 6.54
N VAL A 74 2.66 0.37 5.36
CA VAL A 74 3.52 -0.04 4.24
C VAL A 74 4.01 1.22 3.55
N VAL A 75 5.01 1.07 2.69
CA VAL A 75 5.59 2.20 1.96
C VAL A 75 5.14 2.16 0.50
N LEU A 76 4.67 3.28 0.01
CA LEU A 76 4.33 3.45 -1.40
C LEU A 76 5.34 4.39 -2.02
N ILE A 77 5.99 3.94 -3.09
CA ILE A 77 6.94 4.78 -3.81
C ILE A 77 6.60 4.82 -5.28
N GLU A 78 6.98 5.93 -5.92
CA GLU A 78 6.81 6.13 -7.34
C GLU A 78 8.18 6.09 -8.00
N LEU A 79 8.31 5.27 -9.03
CA LEU A 79 9.56 5.12 -9.78
C LEU A 79 9.31 5.42 -11.24
N GLU A 80 10.36 5.84 -11.94
CA GLU A 80 10.32 5.90 -13.40
C GLU A 80 10.21 4.48 -13.94
N ASN A 81 9.39 4.28 -14.94
CA ASN A 81 9.23 2.97 -15.55
C ASN A 81 10.36 2.73 -16.58
N ARG A 82 11.56 2.47 -16.07
CA ARG A 82 12.73 2.13 -16.88
C ARG A 82 13.55 1.06 -16.17
N PRO A 83 14.34 0.30 -16.93
CA PRO A 83 15.19 -0.72 -16.31
C PRO A 83 16.11 -0.12 -15.25
N GLY A 84 16.25 -0.82 -14.15
CA GLY A 84 17.18 -0.44 -13.07
C GLY A 84 16.59 0.38 -11.94
N THR A 85 15.44 1.02 -12.11
CA THR A 85 14.89 1.89 -11.05
C THR A 85 14.51 1.10 -9.80
N LEU A 86 13.90 -0.07 -9.97
CA LEU A 86 13.55 -0.91 -8.82
C LEU A 86 14.80 -1.43 -8.13
N ALA A 87 15.79 -1.85 -8.90
CA ALA A 87 17.06 -2.33 -8.34
C ALA A 87 17.78 -1.22 -7.57
N GLU A 88 17.78 0.00 -8.10
CA GLU A 88 18.37 1.15 -7.42
C GLU A 88 17.67 1.42 -6.08
N ALA A 89 16.33 1.41 -6.09
CA ALA A 89 15.55 1.68 -4.89
C ALA A 89 15.78 0.62 -3.81
N THR A 90 15.71 -0.65 -4.19
CA THR A 90 15.90 -1.74 -3.24
C THR A 90 17.34 -1.77 -2.70
N LYS A 91 18.32 -1.41 -3.54
CA LYS A 91 19.69 -1.34 -3.11
C LYS A 91 19.89 -0.27 -2.04
N LYS A 92 19.29 0.91 -2.21
CA LYS A 92 19.39 1.97 -1.20
C LYS A 92 18.89 1.50 0.17
N ILE A 93 17.83 0.73 0.17
CA ILE A 93 17.26 0.20 1.41
C ILE A 93 18.17 -0.89 2.00
N SER A 94 18.62 -1.83 1.17
CA SER A 94 19.44 -2.92 1.66
C SER A 94 20.82 -2.46 2.12
N ASP A 95 21.38 -1.42 1.50
CA ASP A 95 22.66 -0.85 1.92
C ASP A 95 22.60 -0.27 3.33
N LYS A 96 21.40 0.05 3.81
CA LYS A 96 21.20 0.51 5.19
C LYS A 96 20.90 -0.64 6.15
N GLY A 97 20.96 -1.89 5.68
CA GLY A 97 20.70 -3.05 6.51
C GLY A 97 19.23 -3.28 6.83
N ILE A 98 18.31 -2.69 6.07
CA ILE A 98 16.88 -2.82 6.32
C ILE A 98 16.33 -3.96 5.47
N ASN A 99 15.64 -4.90 6.11
CA ASN A 99 15.03 -6.03 5.40
C ASN A 99 13.65 -5.65 4.87
N LEU A 100 13.44 -5.96 3.60
CA LEU A 100 12.12 -5.90 3.00
C LEU A 100 11.42 -7.23 3.25
N LYS A 101 10.19 -7.18 3.73
CA LYS A 101 9.39 -8.38 3.98
C LYS A 101 8.68 -8.84 2.73
N TYR A 102 8.25 -7.89 1.91
CA TYR A 102 7.63 -8.16 0.62
C TYR A 102 7.61 -6.87 -0.18
N ALA A 103 7.48 -7.02 -1.49
CA ALA A 103 7.32 -5.87 -2.39
C ALA A 103 6.55 -6.32 -3.64
N PHE A 104 5.73 -5.43 -4.17
CA PHE A 104 5.19 -5.66 -5.49
C PHE A 104 5.10 -4.34 -6.23
N SER A 105 5.11 -4.41 -7.55
CA SER A 105 5.07 -3.21 -8.39
C SER A 105 3.94 -3.27 -9.40
N VAL A 106 3.43 -2.09 -9.74
CA VAL A 106 2.38 -1.93 -10.73
C VAL A 106 2.80 -0.83 -11.68
N THR A 107 2.79 -1.12 -12.97
CA THR A 107 3.08 -0.11 -13.98
C THR A 107 1.84 0.75 -14.20
N MET A 108 2.01 2.05 -14.03
CA MET A 108 0.93 3.02 -14.13
C MET A 108 1.14 3.90 -15.36
N GLY A 109 1.06 3.31 -16.54
CA GLY A 109 1.31 4.00 -17.79
C GLY A 109 2.75 3.83 -18.26
N PRO A 110 3.15 4.49 -19.36
CA PRO A 110 4.44 4.22 -19.98
C PRO A 110 5.64 4.73 -19.18
N ASN A 111 5.46 5.72 -18.31
CA ASN A 111 6.57 6.42 -17.68
C ASN A 111 6.70 6.20 -16.19
N LYS A 112 5.70 5.60 -15.55
CA LYS A 112 5.68 5.47 -14.09
C LYS A 112 5.30 4.08 -13.65
N SER A 113 5.88 3.68 -12.52
CA SER A 113 5.43 2.50 -11.80
C SER A 113 5.36 2.82 -10.31
N TYR A 114 4.44 2.17 -9.62
CA TYR A 114 4.34 2.26 -8.17
C TYR A 114 4.86 0.97 -7.57
N VAL A 115 5.58 1.12 -6.46
CA VAL A 115 6.03 -0.03 -5.68
C VAL A 115 5.47 0.11 -4.28
N LEU A 116 4.82 -0.95 -3.82
CA LEU A 116 4.34 -1.06 -2.46
C LEU A 116 5.23 -2.07 -1.76
N PHE A 117 5.76 -1.72 -0.60
CA PHE A 117 6.56 -2.68 0.15
C PHE A 117 6.38 -2.53 1.65
N GLY A 118 6.58 -3.66 2.35
CA GLY A 118 6.66 -3.68 3.79
C GLY A 118 8.09 -3.98 4.21
N SER A 119 8.54 -3.34 5.29
CA SER A 119 9.88 -3.56 5.82
C SER A 119 9.82 -3.69 7.34
N GLU A 120 10.92 -4.06 7.93
CA GLU A 120 11.03 -4.10 9.39
C GLU A 120 11.03 -2.71 10.02
N ASP A 121 11.35 -1.67 9.22
CA ASP A 121 11.35 -0.28 9.67
C ASP A 121 11.01 0.62 8.48
N ASN A 122 9.73 0.89 8.31
CA ASN A 122 9.24 1.65 7.16
C ASN A 122 9.75 3.09 7.14
N LYS A 123 9.89 3.73 8.29
CA LYS A 123 10.39 5.10 8.34
C LYS A 123 11.84 5.17 7.89
N ALA A 124 12.66 4.22 8.35
CA ALA A 124 14.05 4.14 7.94
C ALA A 124 14.19 3.82 6.46
N ALA A 125 13.35 2.92 5.95
CA ALA A 125 13.35 2.58 4.53
C ALA A 125 13.00 3.80 3.67
N LEU A 126 11.97 4.54 4.06
CA LEU A 126 11.58 5.75 3.35
C LEU A 126 12.69 6.79 3.35
N LYS A 127 13.34 6.97 4.49
CA LYS A 127 14.46 7.90 4.60
C LYS A 127 15.64 7.48 3.72
N ALA A 128 15.92 6.18 3.66
CA ALA A 128 17.00 5.67 2.81
C ALA A 128 16.77 5.99 1.34
N LEU A 129 15.50 5.95 0.91
CA LEU A 129 15.14 6.29 -0.48
C LEU A 129 15.32 7.77 -0.79
N GLU A 130 15.18 8.63 0.20
CA GLU A 130 15.33 10.07 0.01
C GLU A 130 16.80 10.48 -0.05
N GLU A 131 17.70 9.66 0.45
CA GLU A 131 19.13 9.94 0.41
C GLU A 131 19.66 9.54 -0.97
N SER A 132 20.43 10.41 -1.58
CA SER A 132 21.05 10.14 -2.88
C SER A 132 22.50 9.73 -2.73
#